data_c880f024757fa978f1e5c173a664773e
#
_entry.id   c880f024757fa978f1e5c173a664773e
#
_cell.length_a   1.000
_cell.length_b   1.000
_cell.length_c   1.000
_cell.angle_alpha   90.00
_cell.angle_beta   90.00
_cell.angle_gamma   90.00
#
_symmetry.space_group_name_H-M   'P 1'
#
loop_
_entity.id
_entity.type
_entity.pdbx_description
1 polymer ?
#
loop_
_entity_poly.entity_id
_entity_poly.type
_entity_poly.pdbx_seq_one_letter_code
_entity_poly.pdbx_strand_id
1 'polypeptide(L)'
;MRKKVVSPAQRRAFAREVVNQELCSQRGACRILGLARSTFNYHGRPPTPAEEQLRKRLLELSTEHPRYGYRRIAALLRREGWRVGKRHIQRLRRDEGLRVPPTKRKIVRRGVSTGLPTTATHRNHVWTWDFIADATVRGGALKLLTILDEYTRECHVLWAERALKSADVLHWLQKAVEQHGAPEYLRSDNGSEFIAKIVQRWLKTNRIKTIYIEPGSPWQNGFVESFHGRFRDECLNREQLWTLTEARVVVGDFRRKYNEVRPHSRLGYESPAMFAARSCPFPAPVGLRPPSTGNGQRNNENINSNKCLD
;
A
#
# COMPACT_ATOMS: atom_id res chain seq x y z
N MET A 1 -4.16 -9.71 -40.72
CA MET A 1 -4.73 -8.51 -40.05
C MET A 1 -3.82 -7.30 -40.28
N ARG A 2 -4.22 -6.31 -41.06
CA ARG A 2 -3.44 -5.09 -41.29
C ARG A 2 -3.42 -4.23 -40.00
N LYS A 3 -2.27 -4.06 -39.36
CA LYS A 3 -2.13 -3.12 -38.23
C LYS A 3 -2.42 -1.70 -38.72
N LYS A 4 -3.48 -1.08 -38.24
CA LYS A 4 -3.75 0.34 -38.51
C LYS A 4 -2.61 1.18 -37.99
N VAL A 5 -1.92 1.93 -38.89
CA VAL A 5 -0.89 2.91 -38.50
C VAL A 5 -1.61 4.15 -38.00
N VAL A 6 -1.71 4.29 -36.66
CA VAL A 6 -2.63 5.24 -36.03
C VAL A 6 -1.92 6.47 -35.43
N SER A 7 -0.65 6.33 -34.99
CA SER A 7 0.06 7.45 -34.33
C SER A 7 1.02 8.17 -35.29
N PRO A 8 1.25 9.49 -35.11
CA PRO A 8 2.24 10.24 -35.89
C PRO A 8 3.64 9.62 -35.85
N ALA A 9 4.03 9.03 -34.73
CA ALA A 9 5.31 8.33 -34.58
C ALA A 9 5.38 7.07 -35.44
N GLN A 10 4.32 6.27 -35.48
CA GLN A 10 4.25 5.08 -36.33
C GLN A 10 4.25 5.44 -37.82
N ARG A 11 3.49 6.49 -38.20
CA ARG A 11 3.48 6.99 -39.56
C ARG A 11 4.87 7.46 -39.99
N ARG A 12 5.60 8.15 -39.09
CA ARG A 12 6.98 8.61 -39.35
C ARG A 12 7.94 7.44 -39.52
N ALA A 13 7.88 6.44 -38.64
CA ALA A 13 8.72 5.25 -38.74
C ALA A 13 8.48 4.52 -40.05
N PHE A 14 7.22 4.31 -40.42
CA PHE A 14 6.85 3.67 -41.67
C PHE A 14 7.26 4.52 -42.89
N ALA A 15 7.08 5.85 -42.86
CA ALA A 15 7.52 6.76 -43.93
C ALA A 15 9.03 6.69 -44.13
N ARG A 16 9.84 6.63 -43.07
CA ARG A 16 11.30 6.47 -43.16
C ARG A 16 11.70 5.12 -43.76
N GLU A 17 11.03 4.05 -43.38
CA GLU A 17 11.28 2.73 -43.91
C GLU A 17 11.04 2.68 -45.42
N VAL A 18 9.90 3.23 -45.88
CA VAL A 18 9.54 3.30 -47.32
C VAL A 18 10.53 4.15 -48.11
N VAL A 19 11.03 5.24 -47.55
CA VAL A 19 12.05 6.09 -48.17
C VAL A 19 13.41 5.39 -48.18
N ASN A 20 13.80 4.72 -47.13
CA ASN A 20 15.07 4.00 -47.04
C ASN A 20 15.10 2.77 -47.98
N GLN A 21 13.97 2.18 -48.28
CA GLN A 21 13.81 1.11 -49.28
C GLN A 21 13.67 1.63 -50.71
N GLU A 22 13.85 2.93 -50.91
CA GLU A 22 13.77 3.61 -52.20
C GLU A 22 12.43 3.41 -52.95
N LEU A 23 11.36 3.01 -52.23
CA LEU A 23 10.03 2.76 -52.82
C LEU A 23 9.33 4.06 -53.25
N CYS A 24 9.63 5.18 -52.62
CA CYS A 24 9.14 6.49 -53.03
C CYS A 24 9.95 7.62 -52.39
N SER A 25 9.81 8.84 -52.94
CA SER A 25 10.46 10.03 -52.38
C SER A 25 9.85 10.39 -51.00
N GLN A 26 10.63 11.11 -50.18
CA GLN A 26 10.17 11.66 -48.91
C GLN A 26 8.85 12.44 -49.06
N ARG A 27 8.72 13.25 -50.10
CA ARG A 27 7.50 14.02 -50.38
C ARG A 27 6.33 13.09 -50.69
N GLY A 28 6.55 12.02 -51.43
CA GLY A 28 5.56 11.00 -51.75
C GLY A 28 5.10 10.26 -50.49
N ALA A 29 6.03 9.75 -49.69
CA ALA A 29 5.72 9.07 -48.42
C ALA A 29 4.92 9.95 -47.47
N CYS A 30 5.32 11.22 -47.31
CA CYS A 30 4.61 12.17 -46.44
C CYS A 30 3.18 12.42 -46.91
N ARG A 31 2.97 12.58 -48.23
CA ARG A 31 1.64 12.82 -48.83
C ARG A 31 0.73 11.60 -48.63
N ILE A 32 1.20 10.39 -48.95
CA ILE A 32 0.44 9.14 -48.83
C ILE A 32 0.02 8.85 -47.39
N LEU A 33 0.92 9.14 -46.42
CA LEU A 33 0.67 8.85 -45.01
C LEU A 33 0.01 10.01 -44.25
N GLY A 34 -0.30 11.13 -44.93
CA GLY A 34 -0.86 12.32 -44.29
C GLY A 34 0.06 12.89 -43.21
N LEU A 35 1.36 12.94 -43.46
CA LEU A 35 2.41 13.36 -42.52
C LEU A 35 3.04 14.67 -42.97
N ALA A 36 3.08 15.69 -42.11
CA ALA A 36 3.84 16.91 -42.42
C ALA A 36 5.32 16.61 -42.55
N ARG A 37 6.02 17.24 -43.51
CA ARG A 37 7.48 17.07 -43.72
C ARG A 37 8.28 17.45 -42.47
N SER A 38 7.85 18.49 -41.74
CA SER A 38 8.45 18.85 -40.45
C SER A 38 8.37 17.70 -39.43
N THR A 39 7.27 16.96 -39.43
CA THR A 39 7.10 15.78 -38.58
C THR A 39 7.97 14.61 -39.04
N PHE A 40 8.17 14.43 -40.37
CA PHE A 40 9.05 13.42 -40.90
C PHE A 40 10.51 13.70 -40.49
N ASN A 41 10.96 14.96 -40.65
CA ASN A 41 12.32 15.40 -40.30
C ASN A 41 12.53 15.63 -38.80
N TYR A 42 11.48 15.48 -37.97
CA TYR A 42 11.64 15.65 -36.55
C TYR A 42 12.58 14.59 -35.97
N HIS A 43 13.70 15.03 -35.48
CA HIS A 43 14.59 14.24 -34.64
C HIS A 43 14.24 14.52 -33.18
N GLY A 44 13.87 13.48 -32.44
CA GLY A 44 13.63 13.63 -31.02
C GLY A 44 14.89 14.21 -30.34
N ARG A 45 14.68 15.13 -29.41
CA ARG A 45 15.79 15.61 -28.58
C ARG A 45 16.40 14.40 -27.82
N PRO A 46 17.74 14.23 -27.85
CA PRO A 46 18.37 13.20 -27.03
C PRO A 46 18.03 13.40 -25.56
N PRO A 47 17.91 12.32 -24.78
CA PRO A 47 17.63 12.43 -23.35
C PRO A 47 18.77 13.21 -22.68
N THR A 48 18.40 14.07 -21.73
CA THR A 48 19.40 14.76 -20.90
C THR A 48 19.99 13.77 -19.89
N PRO A 49 21.20 14.04 -19.35
CA PRO A 49 21.77 13.19 -18.28
C PRO A 49 20.83 12.98 -17.09
N ALA A 50 20.07 14.01 -16.74
CA ALA A 50 19.05 13.93 -15.68
C ALA A 50 17.88 13.00 -16.06
N GLU A 51 17.46 12.97 -17.33
CA GLU A 51 16.44 12.03 -17.80
C GLU A 51 16.94 10.59 -17.82
N GLU A 52 18.21 10.37 -18.13
CA GLU A 52 18.83 9.04 -18.09
C GLU A 52 18.91 8.52 -16.65
N GLN A 53 19.35 9.34 -15.72
CA GLN A 53 19.35 9.02 -14.28
C GLN A 53 17.93 8.72 -13.77
N LEU A 54 16.95 9.53 -14.15
CA LEU A 54 15.55 9.28 -13.82
C LEU A 54 15.04 7.95 -14.37
N ARG A 55 15.38 7.61 -15.63
CA ARG A 55 15.03 6.32 -16.24
C ARG A 55 15.65 5.15 -15.49
N LYS A 56 16.93 5.25 -15.15
CA LYS A 56 17.63 4.23 -14.37
C LYS A 56 16.94 4.01 -13.03
N ARG A 57 16.68 5.09 -12.27
CA ARG A 57 16.00 4.98 -10.97
C ARG A 57 14.58 4.45 -11.09
N LEU A 58 13.87 4.83 -12.14
CA LEU A 58 12.51 4.32 -12.42
C LEU A 58 12.53 2.80 -12.69
N LEU A 59 13.52 2.29 -13.40
CA LEU A 59 13.71 0.85 -13.66
C LEU A 59 13.99 0.12 -12.35
N GLU A 60 14.92 0.60 -11.52
CA GLU A 60 15.24 0.05 -10.21
C GLU A 60 13.99 -0.07 -9.32
N LEU A 61 13.27 1.04 -9.11
CA LEU A 61 12.03 1.05 -8.32
C LEU A 61 10.92 0.14 -8.90
N SER A 62 10.90 -0.01 -10.23
CA SER A 62 9.92 -0.89 -10.88
C SER A 62 10.27 -2.36 -10.72
N THR A 63 11.54 -2.70 -10.61
CA THR A 63 12.05 -4.04 -10.31
C THR A 63 11.85 -4.39 -8.84
N GLU A 64 12.15 -3.46 -7.94
CA GLU A 64 11.91 -3.63 -6.50
C GLU A 64 10.41 -3.79 -6.18
N HIS A 65 9.56 -3.07 -6.92
CA HIS A 65 8.11 -3.02 -6.68
C HIS A 65 7.31 -3.31 -7.96
N PRO A 66 7.35 -4.51 -8.53
CA PRO A 66 6.75 -4.81 -9.84
C PRO A 66 5.21 -4.70 -9.87
N ARG A 67 4.56 -4.73 -8.70
CA ARG A 67 3.10 -4.52 -8.59
C ARG A 67 2.70 -3.06 -8.40
N TYR A 68 3.68 -2.12 -8.36
CA TYR A 68 3.36 -0.69 -8.24
C TYR A 68 3.11 -0.07 -9.61
N GLY A 69 1.93 0.52 -9.77
CA GLY A 69 1.61 1.33 -10.94
C GLY A 69 2.32 2.69 -10.92
N TYR A 70 2.29 3.39 -12.07
CA TYR A 70 2.97 4.68 -12.26
C TYR A 70 2.70 5.73 -11.16
N ARG A 71 1.52 5.71 -10.53
CA ARG A 71 1.16 6.66 -9.47
C ARG A 71 1.98 6.45 -8.20
N ARG A 72 2.22 5.18 -7.81
CA ARG A 72 3.04 4.83 -6.65
C ARG A 72 4.51 5.06 -6.92
N ILE A 73 5.00 4.65 -8.11
CA ILE A 73 6.38 4.92 -8.52
C ILE A 73 6.66 6.43 -8.56
N ALA A 74 5.73 7.24 -9.09
CA ALA A 74 5.87 8.70 -9.06
C ALA A 74 5.88 9.27 -7.62
N ALA A 75 5.19 8.64 -6.67
CA ALA A 75 5.23 9.04 -5.27
C ALA A 75 6.57 8.70 -4.61
N LEU A 76 7.14 7.51 -4.90
CA LEU A 76 8.46 7.12 -4.40
C LEU A 76 9.54 8.06 -4.95
N LEU A 77 9.56 8.31 -6.26
CA LEU A 77 10.50 9.25 -6.87
C LEU A 77 10.41 10.66 -6.26
N ARG A 78 9.21 11.15 -5.95
CA ARG A 78 9.06 12.45 -5.28
C ARG A 78 9.62 12.47 -3.86
N ARG A 79 9.49 11.37 -3.12
CA ARG A 79 10.12 11.22 -1.79
C ARG A 79 11.64 11.26 -1.88
N GLU A 80 12.22 10.78 -2.98
CA GLU A 80 13.65 10.86 -3.27
C GLU A 80 14.07 12.24 -3.81
N GLY A 81 13.16 13.22 -3.88
CA GLY A 81 13.45 14.59 -4.31
C GLY A 81 13.26 14.86 -5.81
N TRP A 82 12.84 13.86 -6.62
CA TRP A 82 12.62 14.08 -8.04
C TRP A 82 11.39 14.94 -8.30
N ARG A 83 11.55 16.02 -9.05
CA ARG A 83 10.44 16.89 -9.50
C ARG A 83 9.75 16.27 -10.73
N VAL A 84 8.91 15.27 -10.53
CA VAL A 84 8.28 14.51 -11.63
C VAL A 84 6.76 14.56 -11.59
N GLY A 85 6.15 14.69 -12.76
CA GLY A 85 4.70 14.61 -12.95
C GLY A 85 4.22 13.17 -13.17
N LYS A 86 3.02 12.84 -12.71
CA LYS A 86 2.42 11.50 -12.88
C LYS A 86 2.33 11.07 -14.35
N ARG A 87 1.97 12.00 -15.26
CA ARG A 87 1.87 11.72 -16.70
C ARG A 87 3.24 11.44 -17.32
N HIS A 88 4.28 12.14 -16.86
CA HIS A 88 5.66 11.89 -17.33
C HIS A 88 6.12 10.48 -16.96
N ILE A 89 5.97 10.08 -15.72
CA ILE A 89 6.31 8.72 -15.26
C ILE A 89 5.46 7.66 -15.97
N GLN A 90 4.17 7.92 -16.22
CA GLN A 90 3.32 7.00 -16.98
C GLN A 90 3.84 6.78 -18.40
N ARG A 91 4.28 7.86 -19.07
CA ARG A 91 4.88 7.78 -20.43
C ARG A 91 6.17 6.99 -20.40
N LEU A 92 7.11 7.35 -19.52
CA LEU A 92 8.38 6.63 -19.39
C LEU A 92 8.18 5.14 -19.15
N ARG A 93 7.32 4.76 -18.19
CA ARG A 93 7.02 3.35 -17.92
C ARG A 93 6.41 2.62 -19.12
N ARG A 94 5.59 3.29 -19.91
CA ARG A 94 5.04 2.72 -21.15
C ARG A 94 6.11 2.51 -22.20
N ASP A 95 7.02 3.46 -22.34
CA ASP A 95 8.11 3.43 -23.32
C ASP A 95 9.12 2.32 -22.95
N GLU A 96 9.33 2.06 -21.64
CA GLU A 96 10.15 0.94 -21.12
C GLU A 96 9.38 -0.40 -21.03
N GLY A 97 8.14 -0.47 -21.51
CA GLY A 97 7.35 -1.71 -21.44
C GLY A 97 6.87 -2.14 -20.05
N LEU A 98 7.06 -1.31 -19.03
CA LEU A 98 6.77 -1.60 -17.62
C LEU A 98 5.28 -1.48 -17.32
N ARG A 99 4.50 -2.47 -17.75
CA ARG A 99 3.07 -2.53 -17.47
C ARG A 99 2.78 -3.46 -16.30
N VAL A 100 1.99 -2.97 -15.33
CA VAL A 100 1.44 -3.84 -14.29
C VAL A 100 0.26 -4.61 -14.91
N PRO A 101 0.20 -5.94 -14.76
CA PRO A 101 -0.95 -6.71 -15.22
C PRO A 101 -2.26 -6.15 -14.63
N PRO A 102 -3.34 -6.05 -15.41
CA PRO A 102 -4.61 -5.57 -14.91
C PRO A 102 -5.13 -6.53 -13.82
N THR A 103 -5.56 -5.97 -12.70
CA THR A 103 -6.31 -6.74 -11.70
C THR A 103 -7.67 -7.13 -12.30
N LYS A 104 -8.16 -8.34 -11.99
CA LYS A 104 -9.52 -8.75 -12.37
C LYS A 104 -10.50 -7.68 -11.90
N ARG A 105 -11.37 -7.19 -12.77
CA ARG A 105 -12.41 -6.22 -12.42
C ARG A 105 -13.29 -6.83 -11.33
N LYS A 106 -13.39 -6.16 -10.19
CA LYS A 106 -14.42 -6.50 -9.20
C LYS A 106 -15.79 -6.24 -9.84
N ILE A 107 -16.70 -7.18 -9.73
CA ILE A 107 -18.11 -6.96 -10.08
C ILE A 107 -18.60 -5.88 -9.10
N VAL A 108 -18.97 -4.71 -9.63
CA VAL A 108 -19.56 -3.64 -8.83
C VAL A 108 -20.99 -4.07 -8.50
N ARG A 109 -21.22 -4.52 -7.29
CA ARG A 109 -22.57 -4.74 -6.77
C ARG A 109 -23.21 -3.37 -6.58
N ARG A 110 -24.27 -3.09 -7.32
CA ARG A 110 -25.10 -1.91 -7.12
C ARG A 110 -26.10 -2.26 -6.02
N GLY A 111 -26.00 -1.63 -4.87
CA GLY A 111 -26.92 -1.75 -3.75
C GLY A 111 -26.77 -0.52 -2.86
N VAL A 112 -27.75 -0.28 -1.99
CA VAL A 112 -27.66 0.77 -0.99
C VAL A 112 -26.45 0.46 -0.10
N SER A 113 -25.48 1.37 -0.06
CA SER A 113 -24.37 1.28 0.86
C SER A 113 -24.93 1.51 2.27
N THR A 114 -25.18 0.42 2.99
CA THR A 114 -25.33 0.54 4.44
C THR A 114 -23.98 0.99 4.95
N GLY A 115 -23.93 2.22 5.48
CA GLY A 115 -22.69 2.79 6.04
C GLY A 115 -22.07 1.83 7.06
N LEU A 116 -20.75 1.86 7.19
CA LEU A 116 -20.07 1.14 8.26
C LEU A 116 -20.65 1.64 9.60
N PRO A 117 -20.99 0.76 10.54
CA PRO A 117 -21.56 1.16 11.83
C PRO A 117 -20.70 2.20 12.58
N THR A 118 -19.40 2.14 12.36
CA THR A 118 -18.43 3.08 12.93
C THR A 118 -17.31 3.30 11.92
N THR A 119 -17.10 4.55 11.53
CA THR A 119 -15.97 4.94 10.67
C THR A 119 -14.83 5.46 11.52
N ALA A 120 -13.63 4.97 11.32
CA ALA A 120 -12.44 5.44 12.03
C ALA A 120 -12.14 6.90 11.69
N THR A 121 -12.03 7.77 12.70
CA THR A 121 -11.81 9.22 12.56
C THR A 121 -10.43 9.66 13.03
N HIS A 122 -9.75 8.86 13.85
CA HIS A 122 -8.42 9.13 14.38
C HIS A 122 -7.66 7.82 14.61
N ARG A 123 -6.36 7.92 14.87
CA ARG A 123 -5.49 6.80 15.19
C ARG A 123 -6.03 6.07 16.44
N ASN A 124 -5.99 4.74 16.42
CA ASN A 124 -6.50 3.88 17.49
C ASN A 124 -8.01 4.02 17.76
N HIS A 125 -8.79 4.64 16.87
CA HIS A 125 -10.24 4.64 17.00
C HIS A 125 -10.81 3.24 16.76
N VAL A 126 -10.56 2.66 15.58
CA VAL A 126 -11.03 1.32 15.22
C VAL A 126 -9.87 0.50 14.68
N TRP A 127 -9.57 -0.61 15.34
CA TRP A 127 -8.73 -1.65 14.74
C TRP A 127 -9.62 -2.73 14.15
N THR A 128 -9.13 -3.39 13.12
CA THR A 128 -9.75 -4.56 12.53
C THR A 128 -8.76 -5.70 12.50
N TRP A 129 -9.25 -6.90 12.79
CA TRP A 129 -8.46 -8.11 12.68
C TRP A 129 -9.15 -9.16 11.84
N ASP A 130 -8.36 -10.10 11.32
CA ASP A 130 -8.86 -11.24 10.55
C ASP A 130 -7.74 -12.24 10.31
N PHE A 131 -8.13 -13.44 9.88
CA PHE A 131 -7.20 -14.45 9.43
C PHE A 131 -7.14 -14.54 7.91
N ILE A 132 -5.96 -14.88 7.41
CA ILE A 132 -5.77 -15.31 6.03
C ILE A 132 -5.13 -16.70 6.02
N ALA A 133 -5.67 -17.60 5.23
CA ALA A 133 -5.11 -18.93 5.04
C ALA A 133 -4.23 -18.97 3.80
N ASP A 134 -3.10 -19.67 3.89
CA ASP A 134 -2.19 -19.99 2.80
C ASP A 134 -1.53 -21.35 3.06
N ALA A 135 -0.60 -21.74 2.21
CA ALA A 135 0.15 -22.99 2.38
C ALA A 135 1.60 -22.83 1.91
N THR A 136 2.49 -23.60 2.50
CA THR A 136 3.85 -23.75 1.96
C THR A 136 3.83 -24.59 0.68
N VAL A 137 4.91 -24.51 -0.12
CA VAL A 137 5.06 -25.27 -1.38
C VAL A 137 4.87 -26.78 -1.17
N ARG A 138 5.22 -27.31 0.00
CA ARG A 138 5.02 -28.70 0.39
C ARG A 138 3.63 -29.00 0.95
N GLY A 139 2.66 -28.10 0.82
CA GLY A 139 1.27 -28.29 1.28
C GLY A 139 1.04 -28.06 2.78
N GLY A 140 2.04 -27.67 3.56
CA GLY A 140 1.85 -27.37 4.97
C GLY A 140 1.02 -26.09 5.17
N ALA A 141 -0.10 -26.19 5.89
CA ALA A 141 -1.01 -25.08 6.14
C ALA A 141 -0.29 -23.90 6.82
N LEU A 142 -0.66 -22.68 6.41
CA LEU A 142 -0.28 -21.42 7.04
C LEU A 142 -1.54 -20.65 7.40
N LYS A 143 -1.67 -20.27 8.66
CA LYS A 143 -2.70 -19.37 9.17
C LYS A 143 -2.03 -18.07 9.60
N LEU A 144 -2.44 -16.95 9.02
CA LEU A 144 -1.82 -15.66 9.28
C LEU A 144 -2.83 -14.74 9.97
N LEU A 145 -2.44 -14.21 11.13
CA LEU A 145 -3.19 -13.19 11.86
C LEU A 145 -2.82 -11.81 11.32
N THR A 146 -3.83 -11.00 11.05
CA THR A 146 -3.71 -9.60 10.65
C THR A 146 -4.40 -8.70 11.66
N ILE A 147 -3.75 -7.62 12.12
CA ILE A 147 -4.36 -6.54 12.89
C ILE A 147 -3.99 -5.21 12.23
N LEU A 148 -5.00 -4.40 11.89
CA LEU A 148 -4.85 -3.12 11.19
C LEU A 148 -5.55 -2.00 11.95
N ASP A 149 -4.95 -0.82 11.95
CA ASP A 149 -5.64 0.43 12.28
C ASP A 149 -6.41 0.93 11.04
N GLU A 150 -7.71 1.11 11.15
CA GLU A 150 -8.58 1.53 10.04
C GLU A 150 -8.36 2.98 9.62
N TYR A 151 -7.85 3.85 10.49
CA TYR A 151 -7.56 5.24 10.17
C TYR A 151 -6.20 5.41 9.50
N THR A 152 -5.14 4.97 10.17
CA THR A 152 -3.76 5.12 9.67
C THR A 152 -3.41 4.12 8.59
N ARG A 153 -4.14 3.03 8.46
CA ARG A 153 -3.83 1.87 7.60
C ARG A 153 -2.59 1.11 8.02
N GLU A 154 -2.03 1.41 9.19
CA GLU A 154 -0.90 0.63 9.71
C GLU A 154 -1.30 -0.82 9.97
N CYS A 155 -0.44 -1.73 9.55
CA CYS A 155 -0.52 -3.14 9.88
C CYS A 155 0.28 -3.38 11.16
N HIS A 156 -0.40 -3.43 12.31
CA HIS A 156 0.24 -3.63 13.60
C HIS A 156 0.75 -5.06 13.78
N VAL A 157 -0.05 -6.03 13.32
CA VAL A 157 0.33 -7.46 13.34
C VAL A 157 0.11 -8.06 11.97
N LEU A 158 1.10 -8.80 11.50
CA LEU A 158 1.02 -9.75 10.40
C LEU A 158 1.93 -10.92 10.76
N TRP A 159 1.32 -12.02 11.25
CA TRP A 159 2.06 -13.15 11.81
C TRP A 159 1.59 -14.47 11.23
N ALA A 160 2.53 -15.31 10.81
CA ALA A 160 2.27 -16.62 10.24
C ALA A 160 2.55 -17.74 11.25
N GLU A 161 1.61 -18.71 11.33
CA GLU A 161 1.73 -19.92 12.15
C GLU A 161 1.08 -21.11 11.44
N ARG A 162 1.37 -22.34 11.91
CA ARG A 162 0.66 -23.54 11.43
C ARG A 162 -0.79 -23.57 11.90
N ALA A 163 -0.99 -23.19 13.15
CA ALA A 163 -2.30 -23.02 13.77
C ALA A 163 -2.23 -21.86 14.75
N LEU A 164 -3.29 -21.10 14.85
CA LEU A 164 -3.41 -19.98 15.79
C LEU A 164 -4.63 -20.23 16.66
N LYS A 165 -4.40 -20.40 17.96
CA LYS A 165 -5.43 -20.55 18.98
C LYS A 165 -5.76 -19.17 19.57
N SER A 166 -6.83 -19.08 20.36
CA SER A 166 -7.23 -17.84 21.04
C SER A 166 -6.16 -17.26 21.97
N ALA A 167 -5.31 -18.10 22.58
CA ALA A 167 -4.19 -17.64 23.38
C ALA A 167 -3.11 -16.93 22.55
N ASP A 168 -2.83 -17.44 21.33
CA ASP A 168 -1.87 -16.83 20.42
C ASP A 168 -2.41 -15.49 19.88
N VAL A 169 -3.69 -15.44 19.55
CA VAL A 169 -4.38 -14.20 19.14
C VAL A 169 -4.29 -13.15 20.25
N LEU A 170 -4.56 -13.55 21.49
CA LEU A 170 -4.46 -12.67 22.64
C LEU A 170 -3.04 -12.16 22.84
N HIS A 171 -2.02 -13.04 22.76
CA HIS A 171 -0.62 -12.64 22.85
C HIS A 171 -0.26 -11.54 21.83
N TRP A 172 -0.62 -11.74 20.58
CA TRP A 172 -0.33 -10.75 19.53
C TRP A 172 -1.12 -9.46 19.67
N LEU A 173 -2.36 -9.53 20.15
CA LEU A 173 -3.15 -8.34 20.46
C LEU A 173 -2.53 -7.54 21.60
N GLN A 174 -2.12 -8.21 22.69
CA GLN A 174 -1.43 -7.58 23.81
C GLN A 174 -0.17 -6.85 23.36
N LYS A 175 0.67 -7.52 22.58
CA LYS A 175 1.88 -6.95 22.03
C LYS A 175 1.60 -5.74 21.11
N ALA A 176 0.54 -5.79 20.32
CA ALA A 176 0.13 -4.65 19.49
C ALA A 176 -0.31 -3.47 20.35
N VAL A 177 -1.10 -3.71 21.41
CA VAL A 177 -1.57 -2.67 22.33
C VAL A 177 -0.41 -2.05 23.12
N GLU A 178 0.56 -2.84 23.54
CA GLU A 178 1.77 -2.35 24.21
C GLU A 178 2.60 -1.41 23.31
N GLN A 179 2.69 -1.74 22.02
CA GLN A 179 3.50 -0.97 21.07
C GLN A 179 2.81 0.27 20.49
N HIS A 180 1.48 0.20 20.28
CA HIS A 180 0.75 1.21 19.52
C HIS A 180 -0.33 1.94 20.34
N GLY A 181 -0.59 1.53 21.57
CA GLY A 181 -1.71 1.97 22.40
C GLY A 181 -2.97 1.14 22.14
N ALA A 182 -3.93 1.19 23.06
CA ALA A 182 -5.18 0.46 22.96
C ALA A 182 -6.14 1.15 21.97
N PRO A 183 -6.87 0.41 21.10
CA PRO A 183 -7.95 0.97 20.31
C PRO A 183 -9.22 1.17 21.17
N GLU A 184 -10.07 2.08 20.75
CA GLU A 184 -11.40 2.22 21.34
C GLU A 184 -12.32 1.06 20.94
N TYR A 185 -12.21 0.65 19.67
CA TYR A 185 -13.02 -0.42 19.09
C TYR A 185 -12.15 -1.44 18.37
N LEU A 186 -12.53 -2.70 18.50
CA LEU A 186 -11.96 -3.80 17.72
C LEU A 186 -13.04 -4.43 16.86
N ARG A 187 -12.93 -4.30 15.54
CA ARG A 187 -13.84 -4.91 14.56
C ARG A 187 -13.42 -6.33 14.27
N SER A 188 -14.36 -7.26 14.41
CA SER A 188 -14.14 -8.70 14.28
C SER A 188 -15.26 -9.35 13.48
N ASP A 189 -14.92 -10.40 12.75
CA ASP A 189 -15.89 -11.42 12.39
C ASP A 189 -16.24 -12.27 13.65
N ASN A 190 -17.17 -13.22 13.48
CA ASN A 190 -17.58 -14.12 14.56
C ASN A 190 -16.70 -15.40 14.62
N GLY A 191 -15.43 -15.32 14.25
CA GLY A 191 -14.51 -16.44 14.32
C GLY A 191 -14.34 -16.97 15.75
N SER A 192 -14.27 -18.29 15.91
CA SER A 192 -14.22 -18.96 17.23
C SER A 192 -13.05 -18.46 18.10
N GLU A 193 -11.92 -18.16 17.50
CA GLU A 193 -10.72 -17.68 18.17
C GLU A 193 -10.90 -16.25 18.73
N PHE A 194 -11.71 -15.45 18.07
CA PHE A 194 -11.97 -14.05 18.44
C PHE A 194 -13.07 -13.91 19.50
N ILE A 195 -14.06 -14.81 19.48
CA ILE A 195 -15.16 -14.83 20.49
C ILE A 195 -14.79 -15.61 21.76
N ALA A 196 -13.61 -16.21 21.82
CA ALA A 196 -13.16 -17.00 22.95
C ALA A 196 -13.21 -16.19 24.27
N LYS A 197 -13.68 -16.81 25.35
CA LYS A 197 -13.86 -16.16 26.67
C LYS A 197 -12.60 -15.46 27.18
N ILE A 198 -11.41 -15.99 26.92
CA ILE A 198 -10.14 -15.37 27.32
C ILE A 198 -9.90 -14.04 26.63
N VAL A 199 -10.18 -13.96 25.34
CA VAL A 199 -10.04 -12.73 24.53
C VAL A 199 -11.08 -11.71 24.98
N GLN A 200 -12.35 -12.11 25.11
CA GLN A 200 -13.45 -11.22 25.52
C GLN A 200 -13.24 -10.64 26.93
N ARG A 201 -12.75 -11.47 27.87
CA ARG A 201 -12.41 -11.01 29.23
C ARG A 201 -11.30 -9.95 29.19
N TRP A 202 -10.27 -10.18 28.40
CA TRP A 202 -9.15 -9.24 28.27
C TRP A 202 -9.59 -7.92 27.62
N LEU A 203 -10.38 -7.96 26.54
CA LEU A 203 -10.94 -6.76 25.91
C LEU A 203 -11.76 -5.93 26.90
N LYS A 204 -12.63 -6.58 27.68
CA LYS A 204 -13.44 -5.92 28.73
C LYS A 204 -12.56 -5.25 29.79
N THR A 205 -11.51 -5.95 30.26
CA THR A 205 -10.56 -5.42 31.26
C THR A 205 -9.85 -4.17 30.74
N ASN A 206 -9.49 -4.15 29.45
CA ASN A 206 -8.81 -3.02 28.81
C ASN A 206 -9.77 -1.99 28.22
N ARG A 207 -11.08 -2.10 28.47
CA ARG A 207 -12.15 -1.18 28.02
C ARG A 207 -12.22 -1.04 26.49
N ILE A 208 -11.81 -2.06 25.75
CA ILE A 208 -11.89 -2.12 24.29
C ILE A 208 -13.26 -2.68 23.91
N LYS A 209 -14.03 -1.92 23.13
CA LYS A 209 -15.37 -2.34 22.67
C LYS A 209 -15.23 -3.19 21.40
N THR A 210 -16.02 -4.24 21.28
CA THR A 210 -16.02 -5.08 20.06
C THR A 210 -17.16 -4.67 19.14
N ILE A 211 -16.84 -4.51 17.85
CA ILE A 211 -17.82 -4.33 16.77
C ILE A 211 -17.86 -5.64 15.98
N TYR A 212 -18.96 -6.40 16.15
CA TYR A 212 -19.15 -7.61 15.37
C TYR A 212 -19.73 -7.31 14.00
N ILE A 213 -19.21 -8.02 13.00
CA ILE A 213 -19.71 -7.98 11.63
C ILE A 213 -20.94 -8.87 11.54
N GLU A 214 -22.01 -8.37 10.92
CA GLU A 214 -23.21 -9.14 10.70
C GLU A 214 -22.93 -10.35 9.78
N PRO A 215 -23.49 -11.53 10.07
CA PRO A 215 -23.38 -12.68 9.19
C PRO A 215 -23.85 -12.34 7.77
N GLY A 216 -23.03 -12.67 6.76
CA GLY A 216 -23.32 -12.36 5.37
C GLY A 216 -22.99 -10.92 4.93
N SER A 217 -22.39 -10.11 5.78
CA SER A 217 -22.02 -8.72 5.51
C SER A 217 -20.49 -8.49 5.42
N PRO A 218 -19.76 -9.17 4.51
CA PRO A 218 -18.30 -9.06 4.42
C PRO A 218 -17.83 -7.62 4.15
N TRP A 219 -18.66 -6.79 3.50
CA TRP A 219 -18.32 -5.39 3.23
C TRP A 219 -18.07 -4.57 4.51
N GLN A 220 -18.56 -5.01 5.66
CA GLN A 220 -18.32 -4.36 6.95
C GLN A 220 -16.86 -4.54 7.42
N ASN A 221 -16.11 -5.52 6.86
CA ASN A 221 -14.67 -5.72 7.09
C ASN A 221 -13.80 -5.32 5.89
N GLY A 222 -14.29 -4.40 5.07
CA GLY A 222 -13.65 -4.02 3.80
C GLY A 222 -12.21 -3.51 3.93
N PHE A 223 -11.78 -3.06 5.11
CA PHE A 223 -10.41 -2.60 5.34
C PHE A 223 -9.42 -3.76 5.35
N VAL A 224 -9.67 -4.79 6.13
CA VAL A 224 -8.80 -5.96 6.19
C VAL A 224 -8.90 -6.79 4.92
N GLU A 225 -10.08 -6.92 4.30
CA GLU A 225 -10.21 -7.56 2.99
C GLU A 225 -9.38 -6.86 1.91
N SER A 226 -9.43 -5.51 1.89
CA SER A 226 -8.60 -4.73 0.98
C SER A 226 -7.11 -4.92 1.24
N PHE A 227 -6.69 -5.04 2.50
CA PHE A 227 -5.31 -5.36 2.86
C PHE A 227 -4.94 -6.77 2.40
N HIS A 228 -5.75 -7.78 2.69
CA HIS A 228 -5.52 -9.17 2.27
C HIS A 228 -5.38 -9.28 0.75
N GLY A 229 -6.23 -8.58 -0.01
CA GLY A 229 -6.09 -8.50 -1.46
C GLY A 229 -4.75 -7.93 -1.94
N ARG A 230 -4.19 -6.95 -1.21
CA ARG A 230 -2.86 -6.39 -1.50
C ARG A 230 -1.74 -7.34 -1.08
N PHE A 231 -1.87 -7.92 0.09
CA PHE A 231 -0.91 -8.87 0.62
C PHE A 231 -0.78 -10.10 -0.28
N ARG A 232 -1.90 -10.65 -0.77
CA ARG A 232 -1.86 -11.72 -1.78
C ARG A 232 -1.18 -11.28 -3.06
N ASP A 233 -1.57 -10.13 -3.62
CA ASP A 233 -1.07 -9.63 -4.92
C ASP A 233 0.41 -9.21 -4.87
N GLU A 234 0.84 -8.59 -3.79
CA GLU A 234 2.16 -7.98 -3.67
C GLU A 234 3.19 -8.91 -2.97
N CYS A 235 2.73 -9.97 -2.26
CA CYS A 235 3.59 -10.90 -1.50
C CYS A 235 3.24 -12.37 -1.79
N LEU A 236 2.14 -12.91 -1.23
CA LEU A 236 1.89 -14.35 -1.21
C LEU A 236 1.88 -15.01 -2.60
N ASN A 237 1.29 -14.35 -3.61
CA ASN A 237 1.24 -14.89 -4.98
C ASN A 237 2.58 -14.76 -5.74
N ARG A 238 3.61 -14.19 -5.13
CA ARG A 238 4.92 -13.96 -5.76
C ARG A 238 6.03 -14.75 -5.12
N GLU A 239 5.86 -15.12 -3.88
CA GLU A 239 6.86 -15.81 -3.10
C GLU A 239 6.52 -17.31 -3.02
N GLN A 240 7.54 -18.14 -3.09
CA GLN A 240 7.42 -19.58 -2.84
C GLN A 240 7.86 -19.86 -1.41
N LEU A 241 6.91 -20.04 -0.52
CA LEU A 241 7.16 -20.26 0.89
C LEU A 241 7.43 -21.76 1.16
N TRP A 242 8.65 -22.14 1.48
CA TRP A 242 9.02 -23.54 1.72
C TRP A 242 8.84 -23.95 3.17
N THR A 243 9.13 -23.05 4.10
CA THR A 243 9.09 -23.31 5.54
C THR A 243 8.28 -22.25 6.28
N LEU A 244 7.87 -22.56 7.51
CA LEU A 244 7.21 -21.58 8.38
C LEU A 244 8.17 -20.43 8.75
N THR A 245 9.45 -20.73 8.99
CA THR A 245 10.45 -19.71 9.32
C THR A 245 10.62 -18.72 8.16
N GLU A 246 10.75 -19.24 6.96
CA GLU A 246 10.81 -18.40 5.75
C GLU A 246 9.53 -17.55 5.58
N ALA A 247 8.34 -18.16 5.77
CA ALA A 247 7.08 -17.44 5.73
C ALA A 247 7.06 -16.27 6.72
N ARG A 248 7.54 -16.47 7.95
CA ARG A 248 7.63 -15.41 8.96
C ARG A 248 8.55 -14.26 8.55
N VAL A 249 9.70 -14.57 7.95
CA VAL A 249 10.65 -13.57 7.46
C VAL A 249 10.03 -12.75 6.31
N VAL A 250 9.49 -13.43 5.30
CA VAL A 250 8.88 -12.80 4.12
C VAL A 250 7.68 -11.94 4.51
N VAL A 251 6.81 -12.45 5.36
CA VAL A 251 5.62 -11.75 5.86
C VAL A 251 6.01 -10.55 6.73
N GLY A 252 7.03 -10.70 7.56
CA GLY A 252 7.58 -9.61 8.37
C GLY A 252 8.17 -8.48 7.52
N ASP A 253 8.94 -8.82 6.47
CA ASP A 253 9.49 -7.84 5.53
C ASP A 253 8.38 -7.14 4.74
N PHE A 254 7.36 -7.88 4.28
CA PHE A 254 6.19 -7.28 3.64
C PHE A 254 5.49 -6.29 4.59
N ARG A 255 5.23 -6.65 5.86
CA ARG A 255 4.61 -5.75 6.85
C ARG A 255 5.42 -4.46 7.02
N ARG A 256 6.74 -4.57 7.15
CA ARG A 256 7.65 -3.44 7.27
C ARG A 256 7.56 -2.54 6.02
N LYS A 257 7.72 -3.11 4.82
CA LYS A 257 7.61 -2.38 3.55
C LYS A 257 6.23 -1.75 3.34
N TYR A 258 5.18 -2.45 3.75
CA TYR A 258 3.81 -1.95 3.69
C TYR A 258 3.63 -0.71 4.56
N ASN A 259 4.12 -0.73 5.80
CA ASN A 259 3.98 0.39 6.73
C ASN A 259 4.90 1.57 6.39
N GLU A 260 6.17 1.31 6.06
CA GLU A 260 7.19 2.36 5.95
C GLU A 260 7.36 2.90 4.53
N VAL A 261 7.22 2.05 3.51
CA VAL A 261 7.58 2.39 2.13
C VAL A 261 6.37 2.57 1.24
N ARG A 262 5.37 1.70 1.35
CA ARG A 262 4.28 1.60 0.40
C ARG A 262 3.40 2.85 0.31
N PRO A 263 3.29 3.54 -0.86
CA PRO A 263 2.42 4.69 -1.00
C PRO A 263 0.94 4.28 -1.02
N HIS A 264 0.12 4.90 -0.17
CA HIS A 264 -1.32 4.70 -0.08
C HIS A 264 -2.09 5.85 -0.71
N SER A 265 -2.94 5.56 -1.70
CA SER A 265 -3.72 6.60 -2.39
C SER A 265 -4.71 7.33 -1.48
N ARG A 266 -5.26 6.64 -0.48
CA ARG A 266 -6.18 7.21 0.52
C ARG A 266 -5.45 8.11 1.52
N LEU A 267 -4.15 7.96 1.70
CA LEU A 267 -3.29 8.75 2.58
C LEU A 267 -2.45 9.77 1.78
N GLY A 268 -2.97 10.28 0.66
CA GLY A 268 -2.24 11.25 -0.17
C GLY A 268 -0.96 10.68 -0.82
N TYR A 269 -0.81 9.37 -0.93
CA TYR A 269 0.39 8.65 -1.34
C TYR A 269 1.53 8.66 -0.29
N GLU A 270 1.25 9.00 0.95
CA GLU A 270 2.14 8.71 2.07
C GLU A 270 2.10 7.21 2.41
N SER A 271 3.13 6.74 3.12
CA SER A 271 3.08 5.42 3.75
C SER A 271 2.26 5.47 5.04
N PRO A 272 1.70 4.35 5.50
CA PRO A 272 0.97 4.31 6.77
C PRO A 272 1.74 4.90 7.95
N ALA A 273 3.01 4.54 8.11
CA ALA A 273 3.86 5.05 9.20
C ALA A 273 4.10 6.56 9.11
N MET A 274 4.34 7.11 7.90
CA MET A 274 4.48 8.57 7.72
C MET A 274 3.19 9.31 8.07
N PHE A 275 2.04 8.75 7.65
CA PHE A 275 0.73 9.32 7.96
C PHE A 275 0.45 9.25 9.46
N ALA A 276 0.73 8.12 10.12
CA ALA A 276 0.53 7.94 11.55
C ALA A 276 1.40 8.88 12.39
N ALA A 277 2.67 9.09 11.99
CA ALA A 277 3.57 10.02 12.68
C ALA A 277 3.09 11.47 12.62
N ARG A 278 2.38 11.85 11.54
CA ARG A 278 1.82 13.20 11.37
C ARG A 278 0.45 13.37 12.04
N SER A 279 -0.30 12.27 12.19
CA SER A 279 -1.56 12.29 12.93
C SER A 279 -1.22 12.53 14.40
N CYS A 280 -1.79 13.58 15.04
CA CYS A 280 -1.48 14.00 16.42
C CYS A 280 -1.20 12.80 17.36
N PRO A 281 -0.12 12.85 18.14
CA PRO A 281 0.16 11.80 19.09
C PRO A 281 -1.00 11.71 20.10
N PHE A 282 -1.53 10.51 20.27
CA PHE A 282 -2.38 10.20 21.39
C PHE A 282 -1.65 10.63 22.68
N PRO A 283 -2.30 11.28 23.64
CA PRO A 283 -1.67 11.52 24.92
C PRO A 283 -1.12 10.19 25.46
N ALA A 284 0.13 10.19 25.89
CA ALA A 284 0.80 9.01 26.42
C ALA A 284 -0.11 8.31 27.44
N PRO A 285 -0.16 6.96 27.49
CA PRO A 285 -0.97 6.26 28.46
C PRO A 285 -0.64 6.77 29.86
N VAL A 286 -1.65 7.28 30.54
CA VAL A 286 -1.56 7.69 31.95
C VAL A 286 -1.34 6.41 32.76
N GLY A 287 -0.13 6.14 33.14
CA GLY A 287 0.17 5.05 34.07
C GLY A 287 1.44 4.27 33.81
N LEU A 288 2.57 4.91 33.97
CA LEU A 288 3.78 4.33 34.59
C LEU A 288 4.65 5.52 35.01
N ARG A 289 4.46 6.00 36.24
CA ARG A 289 5.46 6.86 36.88
C ARG A 289 6.75 6.05 37.01
N PRO A 290 7.88 6.56 36.50
CA PRO A 290 9.16 6.04 36.91
C PRO A 290 9.35 6.32 38.42
N PRO A 291 10.05 5.46 39.16
CA PRO A 291 10.33 5.70 40.59
C PRO A 291 11.09 7.04 40.73
N SER A 292 10.60 7.86 41.63
CA SER A 292 11.21 9.15 42.00
C SER A 292 12.63 8.93 42.54
N THR A 293 13.64 9.26 41.75
CA THR A 293 14.96 9.62 42.29
C THR A 293 14.89 11.11 42.62
N GLY A 294 14.84 11.40 43.90
CA GLY A 294 14.97 12.78 44.36
C GLY A 294 16.36 13.31 44.05
N ASN A 295 16.41 14.48 43.44
CA ASN A 295 17.22 15.60 43.91
C ASN A 295 16.87 16.85 43.10
N GLY A 296 16.76 17.94 43.87
CA GLY A 296 16.25 19.22 43.41
C GLY A 296 17.16 19.96 42.46
N GLN A 297 16.52 20.76 41.67
CA GLN A 297 16.86 22.19 41.54
C GLN A 297 15.80 22.87 40.67
N ARG A 298 15.32 24.00 41.20
CA ARG A 298 14.38 24.91 40.52
C ARG A 298 15.12 25.61 39.38
N ASN A 299 14.47 25.74 38.24
CA ASN A 299 14.56 27.00 37.48
C ASN A 299 13.30 27.15 36.63
N ASN A 300 12.67 28.31 36.81
CA ASN A 300 11.60 28.87 36.01
C ASN A 300 12.09 29.06 34.57
N GLU A 301 11.25 28.70 33.60
CA GLU A 301 11.07 29.54 32.43
C GLU A 301 9.73 29.23 31.76
N ASN A 302 8.89 30.28 31.70
CA ASN A 302 7.71 30.42 30.89
C ASN A 302 8.00 30.20 29.42
N ILE A 303 7.23 29.41 28.70
CA ILE A 303 6.94 29.69 27.30
C ILE A 303 5.56 29.11 26.94
N ASN A 304 4.64 29.99 26.68
CA ASN A 304 3.49 30.01 25.75
C ASN A 304 2.86 28.74 25.26
N SER A 305 1.62 28.58 25.70
CA SER A 305 0.51 27.94 25.02
C SER A 305 0.30 28.48 23.61
N ASN A 306 0.32 27.61 22.62
CA ASN A 306 -0.37 27.87 21.36
C ASN A 306 -1.45 26.82 21.14
N LYS A 307 -2.66 27.33 21.21
CA LYS A 307 -3.94 26.68 20.86
C LYS A 307 -3.89 26.20 19.41
N CYS A 308 -4.23 24.94 19.16
CA CYS A 308 -4.83 24.53 17.90
C CYS A 308 -6.35 24.71 18.05
N LEU A 309 -6.89 25.65 17.32
CA LEU A 309 -8.28 25.80 16.99
C LEU A 309 -8.48 25.33 15.55
N ASP A 310 -9.59 24.62 15.37
CA ASP A 310 -10.32 24.22 14.14
C ASP A 310 -9.68 23.19 13.21
#